data_baf4b3af1331fed69bd587dfc8127634
#
_entry.id   baf4b3af1331fed69bd587dfc8127634
#
_cell.length_a   1.000
_cell.length_b   1.000
_cell.length_c   1.000
_cell.angle_alpha   90.00
_cell.angle_beta   90.00
_cell.angle_gamma   90.00
#
_symmetry.space_group_name_H-M   'P 1'
#
loop_
_entity.id
_entity.type
_entity.pdbx_description
1 polymer ?
#
loop_
_entity_poly.entity_id
_entity_poly.type
_entity_poly.pdbx_seq_one_letter_code
_entity_poly.pdbx_strand_id
1 'polypeptide(L)'
;MAAFDTDYLIIGSGFGGSVSALRLAQKGYRVLVVEQGRRFAPRDMPESTRNLRRFLWLPSLFCRGFFSLRLFRHMLVLHGNAVGGGSVVYANTLLVPPEKVWRSGTWALLRDWAAEMPGHYRTAEKMLGVTTNPLLADADHMLKKLADEAG
;
A
#
# COMPACT_ATOMS: atom_id res chain seq x y z
N MET A 1 -15.78 35.22 5.88
CA MET A 1 -14.94 34.03 6.02
C MET A 1 -14.45 33.64 4.61
N ALA A 2 -13.16 33.40 4.42
CA ALA A 2 -12.69 32.90 3.16
C ALA A 2 -13.32 31.53 2.91
N ALA A 3 -14.00 31.35 1.78
CA ALA A 3 -14.54 30.05 1.40
C ALA A 3 -13.36 29.20 0.90
N PHE A 4 -13.06 28.11 1.59
CA PHE A 4 -12.09 27.11 1.10
C PHE A 4 -12.74 26.28 -0.01
N ASP A 5 -11.97 25.93 -1.03
CA ASP A 5 -12.43 25.09 -2.13
C ASP A 5 -12.66 23.64 -1.70
N THR A 6 -12.02 23.22 -0.61
CA THR A 6 -12.08 21.87 -0.06
C THR A 6 -12.17 21.89 1.47
N ASP A 7 -12.78 20.85 2.04
CA ASP A 7 -12.88 20.69 3.49
C ASP A 7 -11.66 19.94 4.04
N TYR A 8 -11.07 19.03 3.22
CA TYR A 8 -9.88 18.25 3.58
C TYR A 8 -8.88 18.20 2.44
N LEU A 9 -7.62 18.42 2.77
CA LEU A 9 -6.46 18.19 1.89
C LEU A 9 -5.71 16.96 2.38
N ILE A 10 -5.54 15.97 1.49
CA ILE A 10 -4.78 14.74 1.75
C ILE A 10 -3.52 14.76 0.89
N ILE A 11 -2.37 14.59 1.52
CA ILE A 11 -1.08 14.52 0.85
C ILE A 11 -0.68 13.05 0.69
N GLY A 12 -0.65 12.60 -0.56
CA GLY A 12 -0.36 11.22 -0.94
C GLY A 12 -1.61 10.35 -1.09
N SER A 13 -1.65 9.58 -2.17
CA SER A 13 -2.74 8.67 -2.53
C SER A 13 -2.43 7.19 -2.24
N GLY A 14 -1.48 6.90 -1.35
CA GLY A 14 -1.20 5.55 -0.87
C GLY A 14 -2.35 4.95 -0.06
N PHE A 15 -2.14 3.79 0.55
CA PHE A 15 -3.17 3.07 1.30
C PHE A 15 -3.93 3.94 2.30
N GLY A 16 -3.22 4.66 3.18
CA GLY A 16 -3.84 5.52 4.19
C GLY A 16 -4.60 6.69 3.58
N GLY A 17 -3.97 7.40 2.63
CA GLY A 17 -4.58 8.56 1.97
C GLY A 17 -5.84 8.19 1.18
N SER A 18 -5.81 7.10 0.44
CA SER A 18 -6.96 6.63 -0.35
C SER A 18 -8.13 6.21 0.53
N VAL A 19 -7.88 5.48 1.62
CA VAL A 19 -8.93 5.07 2.55
C VAL A 19 -9.52 6.30 3.27
N SER A 20 -8.67 7.23 3.70
CA SER A 20 -9.12 8.48 4.33
C SER A 20 -9.97 9.31 3.38
N ALA A 21 -9.53 9.47 2.12
CA ALA A 21 -10.28 10.18 1.09
C ALA A 21 -11.66 9.57 0.87
N LEU A 22 -11.72 8.25 0.72
CA LEU A 22 -12.97 7.52 0.54
C LEU A 22 -13.92 7.75 1.71
N ARG A 23 -13.43 7.57 2.95
CA ARG A 23 -14.28 7.70 4.14
C ARG A 23 -14.77 9.12 4.38
N LEU A 24 -13.95 10.13 4.12
CA LEU A 24 -14.34 11.54 4.20
C LEU A 24 -15.36 11.89 3.11
N ALA A 25 -15.13 11.46 1.86
CA ALA A 25 -16.08 11.68 0.78
C ALA A 25 -17.43 10.99 1.03
N GLN A 26 -17.45 9.78 1.59
CA GLN A 26 -18.68 9.08 1.99
C GLN A 26 -19.48 9.84 3.08
N LYS A 27 -18.81 10.67 3.88
CA LYS A 27 -19.44 11.56 4.88
C LYS A 27 -19.89 12.89 4.28
N GLY A 28 -19.72 13.11 2.99
CA GLY A 28 -20.13 14.31 2.29
C GLY A 28 -19.11 15.45 2.27
N TYR A 29 -17.89 15.24 2.75
CA TYR A 29 -16.85 16.26 2.71
C TYR A 29 -16.23 16.40 1.31
N ARG A 30 -15.85 17.62 0.95
CA ARG A 30 -15.08 17.91 -0.25
C ARG A 30 -13.61 17.62 0.03
N VAL A 31 -13.05 16.62 -0.67
CA VAL A 31 -11.70 16.13 -0.42
C VAL A 31 -10.82 16.38 -1.65
N LEU A 32 -9.67 17.00 -1.42
CA LEU A 32 -8.60 17.12 -2.41
C LEU A 32 -7.45 16.19 -2.03
N VAL A 33 -7.02 15.35 -2.97
CA VAL A 33 -5.83 14.50 -2.81
C VAL A 33 -4.72 15.00 -3.71
N VAL A 34 -3.57 15.32 -3.14
CA VAL A 34 -2.36 15.75 -3.88
C VAL A 34 -1.37 14.59 -3.87
N GLU A 35 -0.93 14.18 -5.06
CA GLU A 35 0.01 13.08 -5.25
C GLU A 35 1.19 13.55 -6.11
N GLN A 36 2.43 13.21 -5.68
CA GLN A 36 3.64 13.59 -6.41
C GLN A 36 3.91 12.70 -7.63
N GLY A 37 3.48 11.43 -7.54
CA GLY A 37 3.63 10.44 -8.58
C GLY A 37 2.54 10.57 -9.65
N ARG A 38 2.82 10.04 -10.83
CA ARG A 38 1.83 10.03 -11.92
C ARG A 38 0.88 8.85 -11.81
N ARG A 39 -0.26 8.94 -12.49
CA ARG A 39 -1.16 7.81 -12.69
C ARG A 39 -0.59 6.91 -13.81
N PHE A 40 -0.57 5.61 -13.54
CA PHE A 40 -0.21 4.58 -14.52
C PHE A 40 -1.45 3.76 -14.87
N ALA A 41 -1.72 3.62 -16.17
CA ALA A 41 -2.64 2.60 -16.65
C ALA A 41 -1.86 1.28 -16.86
N PRO A 42 -2.52 0.12 -16.96
CA PRO A 42 -1.83 -1.16 -17.20
C PRO A 42 -0.89 -1.13 -18.42
N ARG A 43 -1.29 -0.46 -19.49
CA ARG A 43 -0.49 -0.27 -20.71
C ARG A 43 0.75 0.62 -20.52
N ASP A 44 0.80 1.42 -19.45
CA ASP A 44 1.93 2.33 -19.18
C ASP A 44 3.02 1.63 -18.38
N MET A 45 2.71 0.46 -17.81
CA MET A 45 3.68 -0.32 -17.04
C MET A 45 4.79 -0.82 -17.97
N PRO A 46 6.05 -0.72 -17.56
CA PRO A 46 7.15 -1.23 -18.35
C PRO A 46 7.14 -2.76 -18.33
N GLU A 47 7.21 -3.38 -19.50
CA GLU A 47 7.32 -4.83 -19.67
C GLU A 47 8.67 -5.38 -19.19
N SER A 48 9.67 -4.52 -19.00
CA SER A 48 11.01 -4.90 -18.61
C SER A 48 11.68 -3.83 -17.74
N THR A 49 12.50 -4.29 -16.79
CA THR A 49 13.33 -3.44 -15.92
C THR A 49 14.51 -2.78 -16.66
N ARG A 50 14.77 -3.14 -17.93
CA ARG A 50 15.86 -2.57 -18.73
C ARG A 50 15.71 -1.06 -18.97
N ASN A 51 14.48 -0.54 -18.97
CA ASN A 51 14.24 0.89 -19.13
C ASN A 51 14.11 1.58 -17.75
N LEU A 52 15.24 1.89 -17.14
CA LEU A 52 15.30 2.52 -15.83
C LEU A 52 14.55 3.86 -15.75
N ARG A 53 14.47 4.62 -16.85
CA ARG A 53 13.74 5.91 -16.87
C ARG A 53 12.23 5.72 -16.69
N ARG A 54 11.68 4.62 -17.15
CA ARG A 54 10.26 4.29 -16.99
C ARG A 54 9.99 3.57 -15.67
N PHE A 55 11.00 2.99 -15.06
CA PHE A 55 10.89 2.20 -13.84
C PHE A 55 11.14 3.04 -12.59
N LEU A 56 12.24 3.82 -12.56
CA LEU A 56 12.64 4.59 -11.39
C LEU A 56 11.99 5.98 -11.35
N TRP A 57 11.68 6.42 -10.14
CA TRP A 57 11.32 7.80 -9.83
C TRP A 57 12.54 8.55 -9.32
N LEU A 58 13.19 9.28 -10.21
CA LEU A 58 14.31 10.17 -9.92
C LEU A 58 14.21 11.41 -10.84
N PRO A 59 13.32 12.37 -10.50
CA PRO A 59 13.02 13.52 -11.36
C PRO A 59 14.24 14.34 -11.75
N SER A 60 15.27 14.42 -10.88
CA SER A 60 16.54 15.09 -11.16
C SER A 60 17.31 14.50 -12.36
N LEU A 61 17.07 13.23 -12.70
CA LEU A 61 17.65 12.55 -13.86
C LEU A 61 16.57 12.24 -14.93
N PHE A 62 15.48 12.99 -14.93
CA PHE A 62 14.33 12.80 -15.84
C PHE A 62 13.70 11.40 -15.81
N CYS A 63 13.92 10.64 -14.73
CA CYS A 63 13.29 9.35 -14.49
C CYS A 63 11.96 9.58 -13.79
N ARG A 64 10.85 9.23 -14.44
CA ARG A 64 9.48 9.41 -13.92
C ARG A 64 8.69 8.09 -13.87
N GLY A 65 9.36 7.04 -13.42
CA GLY A 65 8.75 5.74 -13.16
C GLY A 65 7.95 5.71 -11.87
N PHE A 66 7.65 4.53 -11.38
CA PHE A 66 6.79 4.31 -10.21
C PHE A 66 7.54 3.76 -8.99
N PHE A 67 8.84 3.45 -9.11
CA PHE A 67 9.67 3.03 -7.98
C PHE A 67 10.61 4.15 -7.53
N SER A 68 10.57 4.46 -6.25
CA SER A 68 11.56 5.26 -5.56
C SER A 68 12.49 4.39 -4.74
N LEU A 69 13.78 4.65 -4.85
CA LEU A 69 14.83 4.03 -4.05
C LEU A 69 15.35 5.05 -3.03
N ARG A 70 15.37 4.65 -1.76
CA ARG A 70 15.99 5.45 -0.70
C ARG A 70 17.02 4.61 0.03
N LEU A 71 18.27 5.05 -0.04
CA LEU A 71 19.38 4.43 0.65
C LEU A 71 19.55 5.08 2.03
N PHE A 72 19.49 4.27 3.06
CA PHE A 72 19.85 4.61 4.44
C PHE A 72 21.16 3.90 4.81
N ARG A 73 21.73 4.27 5.95
CA ARG A 73 23.03 3.71 6.39
C ARG A 73 23.07 2.18 6.42
N HIS A 74 21.96 1.54 6.76
CA HIS A 74 21.90 0.09 6.97
C HIS A 74 20.77 -0.59 6.19
N MET A 75 20.02 0.14 5.35
CA MET A 75 18.92 -0.44 4.58
C MET A 75 18.67 0.31 3.28
N LEU A 76 18.18 -0.41 2.30
CA LEU A 76 17.62 0.13 1.07
C LEU A 76 16.10 -0.01 1.13
N VAL A 77 15.39 1.12 1.01
CA VAL A 77 13.94 1.12 0.95
C VAL A 77 13.50 1.34 -0.49
N LEU A 78 12.75 0.38 -1.00
CA LEU A 78 12.06 0.46 -2.28
C LEU A 78 10.59 0.73 -2.01
N HIS A 79 10.05 1.81 -2.55
CA HIS A 79 8.63 2.14 -2.36
C HIS A 79 7.98 2.63 -3.65
N GLY A 80 6.65 2.49 -3.74
CA GLY A 80 5.85 3.00 -4.85
C GLY A 80 5.72 4.52 -4.79
N ASN A 81 5.86 5.17 -5.94
CA ASN A 81 5.71 6.60 -6.11
C ASN A 81 4.83 6.89 -7.33
N ALA A 82 3.55 6.64 -7.16
CA ALA A 82 2.52 6.75 -8.18
C ALA A 82 1.17 7.00 -7.51
N VAL A 83 0.14 7.37 -8.26
CA VAL A 83 -1.24 7.35 -7.76
C VAL A 83 -1.57 5.93 -7.27
N GLY A 84 -1.87 5.79 -5.98
CA GLY A 84 -2.02 4.51 -5.29
C GLY A 84 -0.84 4.16 -4.38
N GLY A 85 0.33 4.82 -4.55
CA GLY A 85 1.51 4.60 -3.71
C GLY A 85 1.95 3.15 -3.68
N GLY A 86 2.08 2.58 -2.49
CA GLY A 86 2.51 1.19 -2.28
C GLY A 86 1.60 0.13 -2.93
N SER A 87 0.31 0.43 -3.18
CA SER A 87 -0.60 -0.52 -3.82
C SER A 87 -0.23 -0.85 -5.28
N VAL A 88 0.62 -0.03 -5.90
CA VAL A 88 1.09 -0.26 -7.29
C VAL A 88 2.26 -1.26 -7.33
N VAL A 89 2.94 -1.47 -6.20
CA VAL A 89 4.23 -2.21 -6.17
C VAL A 89 4.28 -3.33 -5.15
N TYR A 90 3.22 -3.55 -4.36
CA TYR A 90 3.19 -4.64 -3.37
C TYR A 90 2.89 -5.99 -4.04
N ALA A 91 3.25 -7.07 -3.35
CA ALA A 91 3.10 -8.42 -3.87
C ALA A 91 1.67 -8.99 -3.74
N ASN A 92 0.67 -8.14 -3.53
CA ASN A 92 -0.73 -8.52 -3.32
C ASN A 92 -0.95 -9.48 -2.13
N THR A 93 -0.03 -9.48 -1.18
CA THR A 93 -0.10 -10.28 0.03
C THR A 93 -0.85 -9.50 1.11
N LEU A 94 -1.98 -10.01 1.55
CA LEU A 94 -2.89 -9.33 2.47
C LEU A 94 -2.94 -10.11 3.80
N LEU A 95 -1.87 -9.98 4.59
CA LEU A 95 -1.73 -10.66 5.87
C LEU A 95 -2.39 -9.85 7.00
N VAL A 96 -3.12 -10.53 7.86
CA VAL A 96 -3.55 -9.98 9.14
C VAL A 96 -2.44 -10.24 10.16
N PRO A 97 -1.89 -9.21 10.81
CA PRO A 97 -0.88 -9.38 11.82
C PRO A 97 -1.37 -10.20 13.01
N PRO A 98 -0.52 -11.02 13.65
CA PRO A 98 -0.89 -11.75 14.84
C PRO A 98 -1.20 -10.79 16.01
N GLU A 99 -2.07 -11.22 16.94
CA GLU A 99 -2.59 -10.38 18.02
C GLU A 99 -1.48 -9.71 18.86
N LYS A 100 -0.35 -10.39 19.06
CA LYS A 100 0.79 -9.83 19.79
C LYS A 100 1.29 -8.48 19.24
N VAL A 101 1.12 -8.22 17.94
CA VAL A 101 1.51 -6.96 17.31
C VAL A 101 0.66 -5.82 17.84
N TRP A 102 -0.63 -6.06 18.06
CA TRP A 102 -1.58 -5.05 18.55
C TRP A 102 -1.32 -4.65 20.01
N ARG A 103 -0.69 -5.52 20.77
CA ARG A 103 -0.37 -5.33 22.19
C ARG A 103 1.07 -4.87 22.44
N SER A 104 1.84 -4.59 21.40
CA SER A 104 3.26 -4.23 21.51
C SER A 104 3.52 -2.79 21.07
N GLY A 105 4.63 -2.22 21.59
CA GLY A 105 5.07 -0.87 21.24
C GLY A 105 4.25 0.24 21.90
N THR A 106 4.68 1.48 21.68
CA THR A 106 4.09 2.69 22.30
C THR A 106 2.64 2.97 21.87
N TRP A 107 2.26 2.53 20.68
CA TRP A 107 0.92 2.72 20.14
C TRP A 107 -0.14 1.85 20.84
N ALA A 108 0.26 0.71 21.43
CA ALA A 108 -0.65 -0.18 22.17
C ALA A 108 -1.31 0.51 23.36
N LEU A 109 -0.68 1.56 23.91
CA LEU A 109 -1.21 2.35 25.02
C LEU A 109 -2.33 3.31 24.62
N LEU A 110 -2.51 3.57 23.32
CA LEU A 110 -3.48 4.55 22.83
C LEU A 110 -4.90 4.00 22.76
N ARG A 111 -5.05 2.70 22.48
CA ARG A 111 -6.34 2.02 22.30
C ARG A 111 -6.21 0.51 22.44
N ASP A 112 -7.32 -0.19 22.63
CA ASP A 112 -7.39 -1.66 22.48
C ASP A 112 -7.50 -2.04 21.00
N TRP A 113 -6.35 -2.00 20.31
CA TRP A 113 -6.27 -2.33 18.90
C TRP A 113 -6.66 -3.78 18.60
N ALA A 114 -6.43 -4.69 19.55
CA ALA A 114 -6.82 -6.10 19.38
C ALA A 114 -8.34 -6.27 19.28
N ALA A 115 -9.11 -5.44 19.96
CA ALA A 115 -10.56 -5.42 19.86
C ALA A 115 -11.07 -4.67 18.61
N GLU A 116 -10.44 -3.54 18.25
CA GLU A 116 -10.91 -2.67 17.16
C GLU A 116 -10.53 -3.19 15.77
N MET A 117 -9.28 -3.64 15.57
CA MET A 117 -8.74 -3.94 14.24
C MET A 117 -9.45 -5.08 13.48
N PRO A 118 -9.95 -6.14 14.10
CA PRO A 118 -10.62 -7.23 13.38
C PRO A 118 -11.80 -6.76 12.52
N GLY A 119 -12.57 -5.77 13.00
CA GLY A 119 -13.68 -5.18 12.23
C GLY A 119 -13.21 -4.44 10.98
N HIS A 120 -12.11 -3.73 11.09
CA HIS A 120 -11.51 -3.00 9.97
C HIS A 120 -10.88 -3.95 8.94
N TYR A 121 -10.23 -5.03 9.39
CA TYR A 121 -9.70 -6.06 8.49
C TYR A 121 -10.80 -6.74 7.69
N ARG A 122 -11.89 -7.19 8.33
CA ARG A 122 -13.04 -7.76 7.61
C ARG A 122 -13.61 -6.82 6.55
N THR A 123 -13.67 -5.51 6.86
CA THR A 123 -14.12 -4.51 5.90
C THR A 123 -13.14 -4.39 4.72
N ALA A 124 -11.84 -4.34 5.00
CA ALA A 124 -10.80 -4.26 3.98
C ALA A 124 -10.79 -5.52 3.09
N GLU A 125 -10.85 -6.70 3.67
CA GLU A 125 -10.92 -7.99 2.96
C GLU A 125 -12.10 -8.02 1.98
N LYS A 126 -13.28 -7.62 2.46
CA LYS A 126 -14.48 -7.54 1.61
C LYS A 126 -14.32 -6.54 0.47
N MET A 127 -13.76 -5.36 0.75
CA MET A 127 -13.61 -4.30 -0.26
C MET A 127 -12.54 -4.62 -1.30
N LEU A 128 -11.48 -5.32 -0.90
CA LEU A 128 -10.38 -5.73 -1.76
C LEU A 128 -10.64 -7.05 -2.48
N GLY A 129 -11.70 -7.77 -2.10
CA GLY A 129 -12.01 -9.09 -2.65
C GLY A 129 -10.94 -10.13 -2.29
N VAL A 130 -10.44 -10.08 -1.04
CA VAL A 130 -9.40 -11.02 -0.58
C VAL A 130 -9.91 -12.45 -0.67
N THR A 131 -9.12 -13.31 -1.28
CA THR A 131 -9.39 -14.73 -1.40
C THR A 131 -8.11 -15.54 -1.24
N THR A 132 -8.24 -16.79 -0.87
CA THR A 132 -7.11 -17.72 -0.93
C THR A 132 -6.69 -17.91 -2.38
N ASN A 133 -5.37 -17.93 -2.65
CA ASN A 133 -4.88 -18.13 -4.00
C ASN A 133 -5.40 -19.48 -4.56
N PRO A 134 -6.23 -19.48 -5.61
CA PRO A 134 -6.79 -20.71 -6.16
C PRO A 134 -5.81 -21.47 -7.07
N LEU A 135 -4.73 -20.80 -7.48
CA LEU A 135 -3.73 -21.37 -8.38
C LEU A 135 -2.41 -21.54 -7.62
N LEU A 136 -2.07 -22.78 -7.33
CA LEU A 136 -0.78 -23.12 -6.74
C LEU A 136 0.14 -23.65 -7.83
N ALA A 137 1.33 -23.06 -7.93
CA ALA A 137 2.42 -23.55 -8.80
C ALA A 137 3.32 -24.54 -8.04
N ASP A 138 4.25 -25.17 -8.74
CA ASP A 138 5.18 -26.12 -8.16
C ASP A 138 5.97 -25.54 -6.98
N ALA A 139 6.36 -24.27 -7.07
CA ALA A 139 7.04 -23.56 -5.98
C ALA A 139 6.19 -23.46 -4.71
N ASP A 140 4.88 -23.23 -4.84
CA ASP A 140 3.97 -23.14 -3.71
C ASP A 140 3.80 -24.50 -3.03
N HIS A 141 3.70 -25.57 -3.83
CA HIS A 141 3.65 -26.95 -3.33
C HIS A 141 4.94 -27.34 -2.60
N MET A 142 6.12 -26.96 -3.13
CA MET A 142 7.41 -27.19 -2.47
C MET A 142 7.50 -26.43 -1.15
N LEU A 143 7.11 -25.16 -1.11
CA LEU A 143 7.10 -24.36 0.12
C LEU A 143 6.17 -24.96 1.17
N LYS A 144 4.98 -25.40 0.76
CA LYS A 144 4.04 -26.06 1.67
C LYS A 144 4.65 -27.34 2.25
N LYS A 145 5.24 -28.20 1.42
CA LYS A 145 5.90 -29.41 1.88
C LYS A 145 7.00 -29.13 2.89
N LEU A 146 7.87 -28.14 2.61
CA LEU A 146 8.94 -27.74 3.53
C LEU A 146 8.38 -27.19 4.85
N ALA A 147 7.29 -26.41 4.82
CA ALA A 147 6.63 -25.92 6.02
C ALA A 147 6.03 -27.06 6.87
N ASP A 148 5.39 -28.04 6.23
CA ASP A 148 4.83 -29.21 6.89
C ASP A 148 5.92 -30.10 7.53
N GLU A 149 7.11 -30.20 6.91
CA GLU A 149 8.26 -30.92 7.42
C GLU A 149 8.98 -30.18 8.58
N ALA A 150 8.89 -28.87 8.63
CA ALA A 150 9.57 -28.04 9.62
C ALA A 150 8.76 -27.85 10.92
N GLY A 151 7.45 -28.17 10.92
CA GLY A 151 6.55 -28.08 12.09
C GLY A 151 5.93 -26.71 12.24
#